data_2fdaadd9f8d1d772bcb17b3f51fc5514
#
_entry.id   2fdaadd9f8d1d772bcb17b3f51fc5514
#
_cell.length_a   1.000
_cell.length_b   1.000
_cell.length_c   1.000
_cell.angle_alpha   90.00
_cell.angle_beta   90.00
_cell.angle_gamma   90.00
#
_symmetry.space_group_name_H-M   'P 1'
#
loop_
_entity.id
_entity.type
_entity.pdbx_description
1 polymer ?
#
loop_
_entity_poly.entity_id
_entity_poly.type
_entity_poly.pdbx_seq_one_letter_code
_entity_poly.pdbx_strand_id
1 'polypeptide(L)'
;MILHEKISEQLPRWRERIRALAKEHADVVVDTVTISEVIGGMRDTKSLLTDISYVDPAEGIRFRGMSIPEVLKKLPKARGGKMPLVGGLYYLLLVGEVPTKEQAMEVEAEWAKRASVPDYLL
;
A
#
# COMPACT_ATOMS: atom_id res chain seq x y z
N MET A 1 -18.70 -3.52 -3.73
CA MET A 1 -17.69 -2.83 -2.84
C MET A 1 -16.51 -2.41 -3.68
N ILE A 2 -16.29 -1.12 -3.80
CA ILE A 2 -15.32 -0.54 -4.75
C ILE A 2 -13.90 -1.13 -4.66
N LEU A 3 -13.41 -1.42 -3.47
CA LEU A 3 -12.10 -2.03 -3.31
C LEU A 3 -12.01 -3.42 -3.93
N HIS A 4 -13.01 -4.26 -3.71
CA HIS A 4 -13.06 -5.61 -4.28
C HIS A 4 -13.05 -5.57 -5.81
N GLU A 5 -13.87 -4.69 -6.40
CA GLU A 5 -13.96 -4.51 -7.86
C GLU A 5 -12.63 -4.04 -8.43
N LYS A 6 -12.05 -2.99 -7.85
CA LYS A 6 -10.78 -2.42 -8.31
C LYS A 6 -9.58 -3.36 -8.13
N ILE A 7 -9.51 -4.08 -7.02
CA ILE A 7 -8.46 -5.08 -6.81
C ILE A 7 -8.63 -6.24 -7.81
N SER A 8 -9.86 -6.73 -8.02
CA SER A 8 -10.12 -7.80 -8.98
C SER A 8 -9.78 -7.42 -10.42
N GLU A 9 -10.03 -6.16 -10.80
CA GLU A 9 -9.67 -5.60 -12.10
C GLU A 9 -8.14 -5.55 -12.31
N GLN A 10 -7.40 -5.19 -11.26
CA GLN A 10 -5.94 -5.04 -11.34
C GLN A 10 -5.15 -6.32 -11.11
N LEU A 11 -5.73 -7.29 -10.42
CA LEU A 11 -5.05 -8.53 -10.02
C LEU A 11 -4.39 -9.30 -11.19
N PRO A 12 -5.01 -9.43 -12.39
CA PRO A 12 -4.36 -10.08 -13.53
C PRO A 12 -3.07 -9.37 -13.96
N ARG A 13 -3.06 -8.03 -14.00
CA ARG A 13 -1.88 -7.22 -14.37
C ARG A 13 -0.75 -7.37 -13.35
N TRP A 14 -1.08 -7.36 -12.05
CA TRP A 14 -0.08 -7.57 -11.00
C TRP A 14 0.54 -8.96 -11.08
N ARG A 15 -0.27 -9.99 -11.30
CA ARG A 15 0.21 -11.37 -11.48
C ARG A 15 1.12 -11.50 -12.70
N GLU A 16 0.78 -10.85 -13.80
CA GLU A 16 1.59 -10.85 -15.02
C GLU A 16 2.95 -10.17 -14.78
N ARG A 17 2.95 -8.98 -14.15
CA ARG A 17 4.19 -8.27 -13.77
C ARG A 17 5.10 -9.13 -12.89
N ILE A 18 4.55 -9.78 -11.86
CA ILE A 18 5.34 -10.65 -10.97
C ILE A 18 5.91 -11.84 -11.73
N ARG A 19 5.12 -12.46 -12.62
CA ARG A 19 5.58 -13.58 -13.45
C ARG A 19 6.67 -13.15 -14.42
N ALA A 20 6.51 -12.00 -15.08
CA ALA A 20 7.52 -11.45 -15.98
C ALA A 20 8.82 -11.16 -15.22
N LEU A 21 8.73 -10.47 -14.07
CA LEU A 21 9.88 -10.19 -13.22
C LEU A 21 10.62 -11.47 -12.80
N ALA A 22 9.88 -12.48 -12.33
CA ALA A 22 10.47 -13.76 -11.92
C ALA A 22 11.08 -14.56 -13.08
N LYS A 23 10.56 -14.39 -14.31
CA LYS A 23 11.09 -15.05 -15.50
C LYS A 23 12.29 -14.33 -16.10
N GLU A 24 12.22 -13.00 -16.19
CA GLU A 24 13.21 -12.19 -16.93
C GLU A 24 14.41 -11.79 -16.07
N HIS A 25 14.22 -11.78 -14.74
CA HIS A 25 15.21 -11.29 -13.77
C HIS A 25 15.49 -12.30 -12.64
N ALA A 26 15.24 -13.58 -12.87
CA ALA A 26 15.42 -14.64 -11.85
C ALA A 26 16.84 -14.69 -11.28
N ASP A 27 17.82 -14.43 -12.11
CA ASP A 27 19.26 -14.55 -11.76
C ASP A 27 19.87 -13.21 -11.29
N VAL A 28 19.06 -12.14 -11.15
CA VAL A 28 19.55 -10.84 -10.68
C VAL A 28 19.82 -10.92 -9.18
N VAL A 29 21.08 -10.73 -8.81
CA VAL A 29 21.48 -10.63 -7.39
C VAL A 29 21.02 -9.31 -6.82
N VAL A 30 20.12 -9.34 -5.84
CA VAL A 30 19.57 -8.15 -5.17
C VAL A 30 20.35 -7.81 -3.89
N ASP A 31 20.97 -8.82 -3.26
CA ASP A 31 21.81 -8.66 -2.09
C ASP A 31 22.74 -9.87 -1.92
N THR A 32 23.76 -9.72 -1.07
CA THR A 32 24.64 -10.80 -0.64
C THR A 32 24.54 -10.94 0.88
N VAL A 33 24.31 -12.16 1.37
CA VAL A 33 24.10 -12.41 2.80
C VAL A 33 25.41 -12.84 3.45
N THR A 34 25.79 -12.19 4.52
CA THR A 34 26.98 -12.51 5.34
C THR A 34 26.61 -13.35 6.56
N ILE A 35 27.61 -14.03 7.15
CA ILE A 35 27.43 -14.76 8.42
C ILE A 35 26.98 -13.84 9.54
N SER A 36 27.47 -12.61 9.57
CA SER A 36 27.05 -11.59 10.55
C SER A 36 25.58 -11.27 10.48
N GLU A 37 25.04 -11.12 9.26
CA GLU A 37 23.61 -10.86 9.03
C GLU A 37 22.75 -12.06 9.42
N VAL A 38 23.18 -13.28 9.11
CA VAL A 38 22.49 -14.52 9.52
C VAL A 38 22.41 -14.61 11.04
N ILE A 39 23.52 -14.40 11.75
CA ILE A 39 23.56 -14.41 13.23
C ILE A 39 22.76 -13.24 13.81
N GLY A 40 22.77 -12.08 13.14
CA GLY A 40 22.04 -10.87 13.52
C GLY A 40 20.54 -10.89 13.19
N GLY A 41 19.98 -12.00 12.70
CA GLY A 41 18.57 -12.15 12.35
C GLY A 41 18.22 -11.52 11.01
N MET A 42 19.09 -11.59 10.02
CA MET A 42 18.89 -11.07 8.65
C MET A 42 18.66 -9.55 8.62
N ARG A 43 19.21 -8.83 9.58
CA ARG A 43 19.12 -7.38 9.63
C ARG A 43 19.84 -6.77 8.42
N ASP A 44 19.22 -5.75 7.82
CA ASP A 44 19.72 -5.02 6.65
C ASP A 44 19.74 -5.81 5.32
N THR A 45 19.37 -7.11 5.33
CA THR A 45 19.27 -7.92 4.12
C THR A 45 18.04 -7.51 3.29
N LYS A 46 18.21 -7.28 1.99
CA LYS A 46 17.13 -6.95 1.07
C LYS A 46 16.37 -8.21 0.65
N SER A 47 15.37 -8.60 1.44
CA SER A 47 14.58 -9.82 1.26
C SER A 47 13.16 -9.57 0.75
N LEU A 48 12.75 -8.31 0.54
CA LEU A 48 11.41 -7.95 0.14
C LEU A 48 11.42 -6.99 -1.05
N LEU A 49 10.67 -7.34 -2.09
CA LEU A 49 10.32 -6.45 -3.18
C LEU A 49 8.90 -5.93 -2.97
N THR A 50 8.75 -4.62 -2.83
CA THR A 50 7.45 -3.98 -2.63
C THR A 50 7.36 -2.65 -3.39
N ASP A 51 6.17 -2.35 -3.92
CA ASP A 51 5.83 -1.07 -4.54
C ASP A 51 4.78 -0.27 -3.74
N ILE A 52 4.40 -0.77 -2.55
CA ILE A 52 3.34 -0.16 -1.74
C ILE A 52 3.86 1.01 -0.93
N SER A 53 4.94 0.78 -0.18
CA SER A 53 5.55 1.81 0.65
C SER A 53 7.06 1.59 0.76
N TYR A 54 7.78 2.69 0.92
CA TYR A 54 9.22 2.69 1.11
C TYR A 54 9.58 3.74 2.15
N VAL A 55 10.49 3.40 3.05
CA VAL A 55 11.03 4.33 4.04
C VAL A 55 12.49 4.62 3.70
N ASP A 56 12.77 5.82 3.24
CA ASP A 56 14.12 6.32 3.04
C ASP A 56 14.65 6.95 4.34
N PRO A 57 15.87 6.65 4.77
CA PRO A 57 16.44 7.19 6.02
C PRO A 57 16.58 8.72 6.01
N ALA A 58 16.75 9.35 4.84
CA ALA A 58 16.94 10.79 4.70
C ALA A 58 15.65 11.52 4.30
N GLU A 59 14.85 10.93 3.41
CA GLU A 59 13.63 11.56 2.86
C GLU A 59 12.34 11.17 3.60
N GLY A 60 12.36 10.08 4.38
CA GLY A 60 11.21 9.55 5.07
C GLY A 60 10.34 8.60 4.22
N ILE A 61 9.09 8.42 4.64
CA ILE A 61 8.19 7.45 4.02
C ILE A 61 7.61 7.94 2.69
N ARG A 62 7.48 7.02 1.74
CA ARG A 62 6.74 7.17 0.49
C ARG A 62 5.62 6.14 0.40
N PHE A 63 4.43 6.56 -0.01
CA PHE A 63 3.24 5.74 -0.23
C PHE A 63 2.98 5.66 -1.74
N ARG A 64 3.12 4.49 -2.35
CA ARG A 64 3.02 4.33 -3.82
C ARG A 64 3.87 5.38 -4.57
N GLY A 65 5.11 5.60 -4.09
CA GLY A 65 6.06 6.57 -4.64
C GLY A 65 5.82 8.03 -4.26
N MET A 66 4.71 8.37 -3.61
CA MET A 66 4.39 9.73 -3.18
C MET A 66 4.88 10.03 -1.77
N SER A 67 5.48 11.20 -1.59
CA SER A 67 5.84 11.74 -0.28
C SER A 67 4.58 12.16 0.52
N ILE A 68 4.73 12.35 1.84
CA ILE A 68 3.63 12.82 2.70
C ILE A 68 3.00 14.13 2.17
N PRO A 69 3.77 15.19 1.82
CA PRO A 69 3.20 16.41 1.26
C PRO A 69 2.39 16.19 -0.03
N GLU A 70 2.85 15.29 -0.90
CA GLU A 70 2.12 14.95 -2.13
C GLU A 70 0.82 14.21 -1.84
N VAL A 71 0.83 13.26 -0.90
CA VAL A 71 -0.37 12.54 -0.44
C VAL A 71 -1.38 13.54 0.15
N LEU A 72 -0.92 14.44 1.04
CA LEU A 72 -1.76 15.48 1.63
C LEU A 72 -2.38 16.43 0.58
N LYS A 73 -1.68 16.67 -0.52
CA LYS A 73 -2.15 17.54 -1.62
C LYS A 73 -3.11 16.81 -2.54
N LYS A 74 -2.80 15.57 -2.93
CA LYS A 74 -3.50 14.83 -4.01
C LYS A 74 -4.75 14.10 -3.54
N LEU A 75 -4.76 13.58 -2.30
CA LEU A 75 -5.89 12.80 -1.81
C LEU A 75 -7.12 13.68 -1.52
N PRO A 76 -8.33 13.14 -1.74
CA PRO A 76 -9.58 13.84 -1.44
C PRO A 76 -9.72 14.09 0.07
N LYS A 77 -10.31 15.24 0.40
CA LYS A 77 -10.51 15.72 1.77
C LYS A 77 -11.98 15.81 2.12
N ALA A 78 -12.31 15.69 3.41
CA ALA A 78 -13.64 16.01 3.89
C ALA A 78 -13.98 17.47 3.64
N ARG A 79 -15.27 17.80 3.57
CA ARG A 79 -15.72 19.18 3.38
C ARG A 79 -15.22 20.07 4.53
N GLY A 80 -14.42 21.08 4.21
CA GLY A 80 -13.78 21.95 5.20
C GLY A 80 -12.60 21.33 5.96
N GLY A 81 -12.25 20.07 5.67
CA GLY A 81 -11.12 19.38 6.29
C GLY A 81 -9.77 19.74 5.67
N LYS A 82 -8.72 19.73 6.48
CA LYS A 82 -7.33 19.93 6.03
C LYS A 82 -6.63 18.60 5.69
N MET A 83 -7.04 17.52 6.35
CA MET A 83 -6.45 16.18 6.17
C MET A 83 -7.23 15.36 5.13
N PRO A 84 -6.55 14.46 4.41
CA PRO A 84 -7.21 13.50 3.53
C PRO A 84 -8.19 12.59 4.28
N LEU A 85 -9.20 12.10 3.55
CA LEU A 85 -10.04 11.01 4.02
C LEU A 85 -9.18 9.75 4.22
N VAL A 86 -9.36 9.07 5.35
CA VAL A 86 -8.60 7.84 5.67
C VAL A 86 -8.88 6.75 4.64
N GLY A 87 -10.15 6.60 4.22
CA GLY A 87 -10.55 5.70 3.15
C GLY A 87 -9.82 5.97 1.84
N GLY A 88 -9.45 7.24 1.57
CA GLY A 88 -8.66 7.63 0.39
C GLY A 88 -7.23 7.13 0.45
N LEU A 89 -6.57 7.23 1.61
CA LEU A 89 -5.22 6.68 1.78
C LEU A 89 -5.23 5.15 1.69
N TYR A 90 -6.20 4.51 2.31
CA TYR A 90 -6.36 3.06 2.26
C TYR A 90 -6.59 2.55 0.84
N TYR A 91 -7.44 3.23 0.08
CA TYR A 91 -7.65 2.94 -1.34
C TYR A 91 -6.34 3.04 -2.13
N LEU A 92 -5.59 4.15 -1.96
CA LEU A 92 -4.29 4.35 -2.62
C LEU A 92 -3.33 3.19 -2.34
N LEU A 93 -3.20 2.77 -1.09
CA LEU A 93 -2.27 1.70 -0.71
C LEU A 93 -2.65 0.35 -1.35
N LEU A 94 -3.93 0.01 -1.39
CA LEU A 94 -4.40 -1.28 -1.91
C LEU A 94 -4.50 -1.31 -3.44
N VAL A 95 -5.02 -0.24 -4.05
CA VAL A 95 -5.28 -0.17 -5.49
C VAL A 95 -4.10 0.41 -6.26
N GLY A 96 -3.31 1.30 -5.64
CA GLY A 96 -2.17 1.96 -6.27
C GLY A 96 -2.52 3.22 -7.05
N GLU A 97 -3.80 3.65 -6.99
CA GLU A 97 -4.32 4.83 -7.70
C GLU A 97 -4.86 5.86 -6.71
N VAL A 98 -4.81 7.14 -7.08
CA VAL A 98 -5.46 8.21 -6.29
C VAL A 98 -6.96 8.09 -6.49
N PRO A 99 -7.76 7.86 -5.43
CA PRO A 99 -9.22 7.74 -5.55
C PRO A 99 -9.89 9.07 -5.83
N THR A 100 -11.11 9.00 -6.38
CA THR A 100 -12.03 10.11 -6.33
C THR A 100 -12.56 10.30 -4.90
N LYS A 101 -13.23 11.43 -4.62
CA LYS A 101 -13.82 11.67 -3.32
C LYS A 101 -14.92 10.66 -3.01
N GLU A 102 -15.72 10.31 -3.99
CA GLU A 102 -16.81 9.32 -3.89
C GLU A 102 -16.25 7.93 -3.55
N GLN A 103 -15.16 7.51 -4.22
CA GLN A 103 -14.50 6.23 -3.93
C GLN A 103 -13.94 6.18 -2.50
N ALA A 104 -13.29 7.26 -2.04
CA ALA A 104 -12.79 7.34 -0.68
C ALA A 104 -13.92 7.28 0.35
N MET A 105 -15.02 7.99 0.11
CA MET A 105 -16.21 7.97 0.98
C MET A 105 -16.92 6.61 0.98
N GLU A 106 -16.94 5.90 -0.16
CA GLU A 106 -17.52 4.55 -0.22
C GLU A 106 -16.74 3.57 0.68
N VAL A 107 -15.40 3.66 0.70
CA VAL A 107 -14.58 2.86 1.62
C VAL A 107 -14.95 3.14 3.08
N GLU A 108 -15.05 4.40 3.47
CA GLU A 108 -15.42 4.79 4.84
C GLU A 108 -16.85 4.35 5.20
N ALA A 109 -17.79 4.44 4.26
CA ALA A 109 -19.16 3.96 4.45
C ALA A 109 -19.22 2.43 4.65
N GLU A 110 -18.39 1.66 3.92
CA GLU A 110 -18.29 0.22 4.13
C GLU A 110 -17.69 -0.14 5.50
N TRP A 111 -16.73 0.63 5.99
CA TRP A 111 -16.22 0.43 7.36
C TRP A 111 -17.28 0.73 8.40
N ALA A 112 -18.03 1.82 8.24
CA ALA A 112 -19.11 2.19 9.15
C ALA A 112 -20.20 1.11 9.24
N LYS A 113 -20.57 0.49 8.12
CA LYS A 113 -21.52 -0.64 8.10
C LYS A 113 -21.02 -1.87 8.86
N ARG A 114 -19.72 -2.05 8.96
CA ARG A 114 -19.05 -3.20 9.62
C ARG A 114 -18.49 -2.89 11.00
N ALA A 115 -18.76 -1.71 11.53
CA ALA A 115 -18.22 -1.26 12.81
C ALA A 115 -18.93 -1.86 14.03
N SER A 116 -20.05 -2.61 13.85
CA SER A 116 -20.71 -3.31 14.94
C SER A 116 -19.90 -4.52 15.40
N VAL A 117 -19.60 -4.57 16.69
CA VAL A 117 -18.91 -5.70 17.32
C VAL A 117 -19.97 -6.59 17.96
N PRO A 118 -19.94 -7.93 17.75
CA PRO A 118 -20.85 -8.83 18.43
C PRO A 118 -20.71 -8.77 19.96
N ASP A 119 -21.83 -8.87 20.69
CA ASP A 119 -21.87 -8.71 22.15
C ASP A 119 -20.96 -9.69 22.91
N TYR A 120 -20.68 -10.88 22.33
CA TYR A 120 -19.78 -11.85 22.94
C TYR A 120 -18.29 -11.44 22.91
N LEU A 121 -17.95 -10.35 22.24
CA LEU A 121 -16.59 -9.78 22.20
C LEU A 121 -16.43 -8.54 23.10
N LEU A 122 -17.53 -8.07 23.70
CA LEU A 122 -17.57 -6.97 24.63
C LEU A 122 -17.62 -7.47 26.07
#